data_8ad5aa840c54181fdcf656180fe014b1
#
_entry.id   8ad5aa840c54181fdcf656180fe014b1
#
_cell.length_a   1.000
_cell.length_b   1.000
_cell.length_c   1.000
_cell.angle_alpha   90.00
_cell.angle_beta   90.00
_cell.angle_gamma   90.00
#
_symmetry.space_group_name_H-M   'P 1'
#
loop_
_entity.id
_entity.type
_entity.pdbx_description
1 polymer ?
#
loop_
_entity_poly.entity_id
_entity_poly.type
_entity_poly.pdbx_seq_one_letter_code
_entity_poly.pdbx_strand_id
1 'polypeptide(L)'
;MLQLSTNQIITVLGARPSYITCIALERTNQLSDHRIRGETIRPFSVHGFTPTITESFFQISAGAEMTIVMMGLKRFLKLIGLDPASRLRDTIDRSNTLTVLPEQFQRLMTLLDPNQEPPHPYLLDAQLLECFSRDAHFQSQGVTLSTRAALMRDLLAWGHDNPDTPISLDQLTSTLFASRSSIVQACRETFGIGPTTLLKQIRLHEVHQVLSDPSRRRHLNGYPSVGAIAGLHGFKSPNHFARDYRLMFGELPRKTLQRARAA
;
A
#
# COMPACT_ATOMS: atom_id res chain seq x y z
N MET A 1 13.98 -0.36 8.55
CA MET A 1 13.52 0.79 7.77
C MET A 1 13.34 0.34 6.34
N LEU A 2 12.24 0.75 5.70
CA LEU A 2 11.94 0.49 4.29
C LEU A 2 11.81 1.84 3.60
N GLN A 3 12.35 1.93 2.38
CA GLN A 3 12.13 3.09 1.51
C GLN A 3 11.40 2.66 0.27
N LEU A 4 10.53 3.53 -0.19
CA LEU A 4 9.71 3.31 -1.35
C LEU A 4 9.75 4.59 -2.21
N SER A 5 10.25 4.46 -3.43
CA SER A 5 10.26 5.51 -4.44
C SER A 5 9.53 5.03 -5.68
N THR A 6 8.75 5.89 -6.28
CA THR A 6 7.95 5.53 -7.45
C THR A 6 7.86 6.68 -8.44
N ASN A 7 7.89 6.36 -9.72
CA ASN A 7 7.62 7.29 -10.83
C ASN A 7 6.19 7.21 -11.35
N GLN A 8 5.35 6.40 -10.72
CA GLN A 8 3.93 6.23 -11.06
C GLN A 8 3.08 6.28 -9.79
N ILE A 9 1.77 6.51 -9.95
CA ILE A 9 0.83 6.35 -8.85
C ILE A 9 0.78 4.88 -8.46
N ILE A 10 1.03 4.58 -7.19
CA ILE A 10 0.95 3.22 -6.65
C ILE A 10 -0.14 3.17 -5.59
N THR A 11 -0.99 2.15 -5.69
CA THR A 11 -1.92 1.79 -4.61
C THR A 11 -1.42 0.52 -3.94
N VAL A 12 -1.30 0.58 -2.63
CA VAL A 12 -0.87 -0.54 -1.79
C VAL A 12 -2.05 -1.05 -0.99
N LEU A 13 -2.31 -2.34 -1.14
CA LEU A 13 -3.22 -3.10 -0.27
C LEU A 13 -2.42 -4.23 0.37
N GLY A 14 -2.51 -4.36 1.67
CA GLY A 14 -1.80 -5.40 2.41
C GLY A 14 -2.21 -5.46 3.86
N ALA A 15 -1.58 -6.34 4.60
CA ALA A 15 -1.74 -6.42 6.04
C ALA A 15 -0.38 -6.53 6.73
N ARG A 16 -0.23 -5.86 7.85
CA ARG A 16 0.93 -6.03 8.71
C ARG A 16 0.62 -6.99 9.86
N PRO A 17 1.61 -7.69 10.39
CA PRO A 17 1.45 -8.49 11.61
C PRO A 17 0.95 -7.61 12.77
N SER A 18 0.04 -8.13 13.58
CA SER A 18 -0.57 -7.38 14.70
C SER A 18 0.44 -6.96 15.79
N TYR A 19 1.61 -7.61 15.83
CA TYR A 19 2.69 -7.28 16.78
C TYR A 19 3.68 -6.21 16.27
N ILE A 20 3.47 -5.69 15.04
CA ILE A 20 4.27 -4.62 14.43
C ILE A 20 3.41 -3.39 14.24
N THR A 21 3.97 -2.22 14.49
CA THR A 21 3.42 -0.94 14.04
C THR A 21 4.35 -0.30 13.01
N CYS A 22 3.79 0.59 12.20
CA CYS A 22 4.52 1.33 11.18
C CYS A 22 4.45 2.82 11.46
N ILE A 23 5.52 3.54 11.17
CA ILE A 23 5.55 4.99 11.13
C ILE A 23 6.04 5.35 9.74
N ALA A 24 5.13 5.82 8.91
CA ALA A 24 5.41 6.19 7.53
C ALA A 24 5.34 7.69 7.37
N LEU A 25 6.23 8.22 6.55
CA LEU A 25 6.28 9.63 6.20
C LEU A 25 6.69 9.79 4.73
N GLU A 26 6.15 10.81 4.07
CA GLU A 26 6.51 11.15 2.71
C GLU A 26 7.57 12.23 2.69
N ARG A 27 8.62 12.05 1.86
CA ARG A 27 9.80 12.92 1.81
C ARG A 27 9.67 14.08 0.82
N THR A 28 8.88 13.94 -0.22
CA THR A 28 8.86 14.89 -1.34
C THR A 28 7.93 16.08 -1.16
N ASN A 29 7.06 16.08 -0.13
CA ASN A 29 6.01 17.08 0.08
C ASN A 29 5.04 17.28 -1.11
N GLN A 30 5.04 16.38 -2.09
CA GLN A 30 4.12 16.39 -3.24
C GLN A 30 2.88 15.57 -2.91
N LEU A 31 2.02 16.10 -2.06
CA LEU A 31 0.94 15.33 -1.43
C LEU A 31 -0.38 15.32 -2.20
N SER A 32 -0.45 15.89 -3.43
CA SER A 32 -1.73 16.07 -4.13
C SER A 32 -2.56 14.80 -4.27
N ASP A 33 -1.89 13.64 -4.42
CA ASP A 33 -2.56 12.35 -4.62
C ASP A 33 -2.19 11.29 -3.57
N HIS A 34 -1.50 11.70 -2.49
CA HIS A 34 -1.19 10.79 -1.39
C HIS A 34 -2.42 10.61 -0.50
N ARG A 35 -2.93 9.39 -0.46
CA ARG A 35 -4.14 9.05 0.29
C ARG A 35 -3.91 7.84 1.18
N ILE A 36 -4.46 7.92 2.38
CA ILE A 36 -4.48 6.80 3.31
C ILE A 36 -5.93 6.48 3.58
N ARG A 37 -6.32 5.23 3.31
CA ARG A 37 -7.70 4.76 3.46
C ARG A 37 -8.72 5.64 2.71
N GLY A 38 -8.29 6.18 1.55
CA GLY A 38 -9.12 7.04 0.68
C GLY A 38 -9.13 8.53 1.06
N GLU A 39 -8.53 8.92 2.17
CA GLU A 39 -8.43 10.31 2.60
C GLU A 39 -7.07 10.92 2.26
N THR A 40 -7.06 12.13 1.73
CA THR A 40 -5.82 12.87 1.44
C THR A 40 -5.14 13.24 2.76
N ILE A 41 -3.84 12.99 2.87
CA ILE A 41 -3.05 13.39 4.04
C ILE A 41 -2.54 14.82 3.90
N ARG A 42 -2.35 15.49 5.03
CA ARG A 42 -1.78 16.85 5.08
C ARG A 42 -0.26 16.80 4.98
N PRO A 43 0.39 17.91 4.54
CA PRO A 43 1.83 18.06 4.65
C PRO A 43 2.32 17.83 6.09
N PHE A 44 3.57 17.42 6.22
CA PHE A 44 4.22 17.16 7.52
C PHE A 44 3.49 16.12 8.39
N SER A 45 2.90 15.12 7.75
CA SER A 45 2.17 14.07 8.47
C SER A 45 2.99 12.78 8.57
N VAL A 46 2.89 12.13 9.72
CA VAL A 46 3.30 10.74 9.94
C VAL A 46 2.06 9.87 10.10
N HIS A 47 2.11 8.63 9.62
CA HIS A 47 0.93 7.77 9.56
C HIS A 47 1.25 6.28 9.73
N GLY A 48 0.23 5.44 9.87
CA GLY A 48 0.38 3.98 9.94
C GLY A 48 0.58 3.43 11.35
N PHE A 49 0.53 4.28 12.38
CA PHE A 49 0.92 3.93 13.75
C PHE A 49 -0.21 3.31 14.59
N THR A 50 -1.47 3.47 14.22
CA THR A 50 -2.58 2.99 15.06
C THR A 50 -2.54 1.46 15.25
N PRO A 51 -2.64 0.96 16.48
CA PRO A 51 -2.61 -0.47 16.75
C PRO A 51 -3.88 -1.20 16.30
N THR A 52 -4.99 -0.49 16.18
CA THR A 52 -6.31 -1.05 15.87
C THR A 52 -6.48 -1.42 14.38
N ILE A 53 -5.64 -0.88 13.50
CA ILE A 53 -5.68 -1.14 12.06
C ILE A 53 -4.44 -1.95 11.66
N THR A 54 -4.63 -3.19 11.25
CA THR A 54 -3.58 -4.03 10.67
C THR A 54 -3.55 -3.97 9.15
N GLU A 55 -4.65 -3.56 8.54
CA GLU A 55 -4.76 -3.38 7.09
C GLU A 55 -4.00 -2.14 6.63
N SER A 56 -3.20 -2.28 5.60
CA SER A 56 -2.52 -1.20 4.90
C SER A 56 -3.24 -0.93 3.58
N PHE A 57 -3.93 0.21 3.49
CA PHE A 57 -4.57 0.67 2.26
C PHE A 57 -4.19 2.13 2.03
N PHE A 58 -3.25 2.35 1.13
CA PHE A 58 -2.79 3.71 0.81
C PHE A 58 -2.41 3.85 -0.67
N GLN A 59 -2.47 5.07 -1.15
CA GLN A 59 -2.07 5.46 -2.49
C GLN A 59 -1.00 6.55 -2.39
N ILE A 60 0.07 6.38 -3.13
CA ILE A 60 1.18 7.34 -3.21
C ILE A 60 1.27 7.92 -4.62
N SER A 61 1.64 9.19 -4.70
CA SER A 61 1.76 9.95 -5.93
C SER A 61 2.95 9.49 -6.79
N ALA A 62 2.87 9.76 -8.08
CA ALA A 62 4.04 9.68 -8.94
C ALA A 62 5.13 10.66 -8.45
N GLY A 63 6.38 10.21 -8.40
CA GLY A 63 7.51 10.97 -7.89
C GLY A 63 7.63 11.00 -6.37
N ALA A 64 6.74 10.31 -5.63
CA ALA A 64 6.80 10.26 -4.18
C ALA A 64 7.93 9.36 -3.67
N GLU A 65 8.54 9.81 -2.58
CA GLU A 65 9.50 9.04 -1.78
C GLU A 65 8.95 8.88 -0.37
N MET A 66 8.78 7.64 0.05
CA MET A 66 8.31 7.32 1.39
C MET A 66 9.38 6.62 2.20
N THR A 67 9.49 7.01 3.46
CA THR A 67 10.23 6.24 4.48
C THR A 67 9.24 5.59 5.44
N ILE A 68 9.39 4.29 5.65
CA ILE A 68 8.56 3.50 6.56
C ILE A 68 9.46 2.87 7.61
N VAL A 69 9.24 3.24 8.86
CA VAL A 69 9.87 2.62 10.02
C VAL A 69 8.90 1.59 10.58
N MET A 70 9.35 0.35 10.71
CA MET A 70 8.62 -0.72 11.39
C MET A 70 9.22 -0.96 12.76
N MET A 71 8.38 -1.02 13.78
CA MET A 71 8.82 -1.34 15.14
C MET A 71 7.83 -2.28 15.84
N GLY A 72 8.31 -2.97 16.88
CA GLY A 72 7.44 -3.81 17.69
C GLY A 72 6.36 -2.98 18.37
N LEU A 73 5.11 -3.41 18.27
CA LEU A 73 3.96 -2.71 18.87
C LEU A 73 4.13 -2.51 20.38
N LYS A 74 4.65 -3.50 21.09
CA LYS A 74 4.93 -3.38 22.54
C LYS A 74 5.90 -2.24 22.87
N ARG A 75 6.96 -2.08 22.03
CA ARG A 75 7.92 -0.97 22.19
C ARG A 75 7.26 0.36 21.94
N PHE A 76 6.49 0.48 20.85
CA PHE A 76 5.76 1.70 20.52
C PHE A 76 4.79 2.10 21.61
N LEU A 77 3.96 1.16 22.10
CA LEU A 77 3.00 1.44 23.17
C LEU A 77 3.68 1.83 24.48
N LYS A 78 4.84 1.24 24.80
CA LYS A 78 5.66 1.64 25.95
C LYS A 78 6.19 3.06 25.76
N LEU A 79 6.66 3.40 24.57
CA LEU A 79 7.18 4.72 24.24
C LEU A 79 6.12 5.80 24.46
N ILE A 80 4.94 5.65 23.84
CA ILE A 80 3.85 6.65 23.95
C ILE A 80 3.15 6.65 25.32
N GLY A 81 3.26 5.57 26.07
CA GLY A 81 2.71 5.45 27.43
C GLY A 81 3.63 6.06 28.51
N LEU A 82 4.80 6.57 28.14
CA LEU A 82 5.74 7.22 29.09
C LEU A 82 5.23 8.57 29.59
N ASP A 83 4.23 9.20 28.96
CA ASP A 83 3.56 10.39 29.48
C ASP A 83 2.23 10.00 30.18
N PRO A 84 2.21 9.91 31.54
CA PRO A 84 1.01 9.50 32.29
C PRO A 84 -0.14 10.50 32.19
N ALA A 85 0.10 11.71 31.71
CA ALA A 85 -0.88 12.77 31.60
C ALA A 85 -1.50 12.85 30.19
N SER A 86 -1.07 12.00 29.24
CA SER A 86 -1.57 12.08 27.88
C SER A 86 -2.80 11.21 27.69
N ARG A 87 -3.87 11.82 27.20
CA ARG A 87 -4.98 11.11 26.52
C ARG A 87 -4.52 10.55 25.16
N LEU A 88 -3.21 10.44 24.99
CA LEU A 88 -2.55 10.12 23.73
C LEU A 88 -2.93 8.72 23.25
N ARG A 89 -3.08 7.80 24.18
CA ARG A 89 -3.42 6.41 23.84
C ARG A 89 -4.80 6.32 23.17
N ASP A 90 -5.81 6.94 23.73
CA ASP A 90 -7.17 6.95 23.16
C ASP A 90 -7.18 7.66 21.79
N THR A 91 -6.35 8.69 21.64
CA THR A 91 -6.21 9.41 20.37
C THR A 91 -5.53 8.55 19.31
N ILE A 92 -4.46 7.81 19.66
CA ILE A 92 -3.74 6.92 18.77
C ILE A 92 -4.62 5.75 18.32
N ASP A 93 -5.45 5.23 19.20
CA ASP A 93 -6.39 4.16 18.84
C ASP A 93 -7.47 4.62 17.84
N ARG A 94 -7.72 5.93 17.77
CA ARG A 94 -8.72 6.55 16.87
C ARG A 94 -8.13 7.29 15.66
N SER A 95 -6.82 7.48 15.62
CA SER A 95 -6.16 8.28 14.59
C SER A 95 -5.00 7.50 13.97
N ASN A 96 -4.95 7.44 12.65
CA ASN A 96 -3.86 6.80 11.92
C ASN A 96 -2.90 7.80 11.28
N THR A 97 -3.14 9.08 11.44
CA THR A 97 -2.35 10.18 10.88
C THR A 97 -2.18 11.28 11.90
N LEU A 98 -0.96 11.75 12.01
CA LEU A 98 -0.54 12.82 12.89
C LEU A 98 0.17 13.88 12.06
N THR A 99 -0.31 15.11 12.08
CA THR A 99 0.43 16.26 11.54
C THR A 99 1.33 16.82 12.63
N VAL A 100 2.61 16.86 12.35
CA VAL A 100 3.64 17.38 13.27
C VAL A 100 4.09 18.78 12.82
N LEU A 101 4.78 19.50 13.69
CA LEU A 101 5.38 20.78 13.31
C LEU A 101 6.41 20.56 12.20
N PRO A 102 6.55 21.50 11.23
CA PRO A 102 7.50 21.37 10.13
C PRO A 102 8.93 21.07 10.58
N GLU A 103 9.37 21.67 11.69
CA GLU A 103 10.70 21.46 12.28
C GLU A 103 10.86 20.04 12.82
N GLN A 104 9.86 19.50 13.49
CA GLN A 104 9.88 18.11 13.99
C GLN A 104 9.89 17.12 12.83
N PHE A 105 9.10 17.39 11.79
CA PHE A 105 9.09 16.60 10.57
C PHE A 105 10.46 16.60 9.91
N GLN A 106 11.09 17.76 9.77
CA GLN A 106 12.43 17.90 9.19
C GLN A 106 13.51 17.15 9.99
N ARG A 107 13.42 17.17 11.31
CA ARG A 107 14.34 16.39 12.17
C ARG A 107 14.16 14.89 11.97
N LEU A 108 12.90 14.42 11.86
CA LEU A 108 12.64 13.01 11.51
C LEU A 108 13.19 12.65 10.13
N MET A 109 13.01 13.51 9.14
CA MET A 109 13.52 13.33 7.79
C MET A 109 15.05 13.21 7.77
N THR A 110 15.74 14.06 8.52
CA THR A 110 17.20 14.03 8.65
C THR A 110 17.67 12.76 9.37
N LEU A 111 17.01 12.41 10.47
CA LEU A 111 17.33 11.22 11.25
C LEU A 111 17.12 9.91 10.46
N LEU A 112 16.16 9.90 9.56
CA LEU A 112 15.78 8.77 8.74
C LEU A 112 16.30 8.88 7.29
N ASP A 113 17.38 9.64 7.08
CA ASP A 113 18.00 9.75 5.76
C ASP A 113 18.64 8.39 5.38
N PRO A 114 18.24 7.84 4.21
CA PRO A 114 18.75 6.56 3.74
C PRO A 114 20.25 6.54 3.45
N ASN A 115 20.82 7.71 3.18
CA ASN A 115 22.22 7.85 2.85
C ASN A 115 23.12 7.94 4.12
N GLN A 116 22.50 7.91 5.31
CA GLN A 116 23.20 7.91 6.59
C GLN A 116 23.08 6.55 7.27
N GLU A 117 23.95 6.31 8.26
CA GLU A 117 23.83 5.13 9.10
C GLU A 117 22.48 5.13 9.84
N PRO A 118 21.87 3.95 10.03
CA PRO A 118 20.63 3.86 10.79
C PRO A 118 20.78 4.52 12.15
N PRO A 119 19.82 5.37 12.56
CA PRO A 119 19.92 6.09 13.83
C PRO A 119 19.94 5.13 15.01
N HIS A 120 20.66 5.52 16.05
CA HIS A 120 20.58 4.79 17.30
C HIS A 120 19.11 4.75 17.80
N PRO A 121 18.62 3.59 18.24
CA PRO A 121 17.22 3.43 18.61
C PRO A 121 16.66 4.46 19.59
N TYR A 122 17.49 4.92 20.55
CA TYR A 122 17.08 5.94 21.52
C TYR A 122 16.86 7.33 20.90
N LEU A 123 17.62 7.69 19.86
CA LEU A 123 17.42 8.96 19.14
C LEU A 123 16.08 8.96 18.38
N LEU A 124 15.77 7.84 17.75
CA LEU A 124 14.47 7.68 17.10
C LEU A 124 13.32 7.71 18.11
N ASP A 125 13.45 7.02 19.23
CA ASP A 125 12.46 7.01 20.29
C ASP A 125 12.21 8.42 20.86
N ALA A 126 13.26 9.18 21.11
CA ALA A 126 13.16 10.56 21.60
C ALA A 126 12.46 11.47 20.60
N GLN A 127 12.82 11.38 19.32
CA GLN A 127 12.19 12.18 18.26
C GLN A 127 10.74 11.80 18.05
N LEU A 128 10.39 10.53 18.12
CA LEU A 128 9.00 10.08 18.03
C LEU A 128 8.20 10.57 19.24
N LEU A 129 8.75 10.47 20.44
CA LEU A 129 8.08 10.97 21.65
C LEU A 129 7.79 12.47 21.54
N GLU A 130 8.73 13.26 21.01
CA GLU A 130 8.52 14.69 20.73
C GLU A 130 7.38 14.91 19.72
N CYS A 131 7.32 14.13 18.64
CA CYS A 131 6.25 14.23 17.64
C CYS A 131 4.87 13.83 18.18
N PHE A 132 4.82 12.86 19.09
CA PHE A 132 3.58 12.38 19.71
C PHE A 132 3.24 13.13 21.03
N SER A 133 3.80 14.33 21.25
CA SER A 133 3.53 15.16 22.42
C SER A 133 2.11 15.73 22.43
N ARG A 134 1.73 16.40 23.54
CA ARG A 134 0.39 16.99 23.72
C ARG A 134 -0.02 18.02 22.68
N ASP A 135 0.94 18.74 22.12
CA ASP A 135 0.72 19.81 21.14
C ASP A 135 0.62 19.27 19.71
N ALA A 136 0.69 17.98 19.54
CA ALA A 136 0.59 17.34 18.25
C ALA A 136 -0.85 17.41 17.71
N HIS A 137 -1.00 17.91 16.48
CA HIS A 137 -2.29 17.98 15.81
C HIS A 137 -2.65 16.63 15.19
N PHE A 138 -3.34 15.79 15.94
CA PHE A 138 -3.89 14.56 15.41
C PHE A 138 -5.01 14.88 14.40
N GLN A 139 -4.87 14.40 13.19
CA GLN A 139 -6.00 14.28 12.30
C GLN A 139 -6.79 13.06 12.73
N SER A 140 -7.99 13.29 13.23
CA SER A 140 -8.99 12.23 13.36
C SER A 140 -9.37 11.77 11.95
N GLN A 141 -8.51 11.00 11.33
CA GLN A 141 -8.92 10.22 10.16
C GLN A 141 -9.73 9.07 10.73
N GLY A 142 -10.97 8.98 10.28
CA GLY A 142 -11.86 7.93 10.72
C GLY A 142 -11.16 6.58 10.58
N VAL A 143 -11.14 5.82 11.66
CA VAL A 143 -10.75 4.40 11.65
C VAL A 143 -11.62 3.64 10.64
N THR A 144 -12.79 4.19 10.32
CA THR A 144 -13.75 3.68 9.35
C THR A 144 -13.42 4.23 7.95
N LEU A 145 -13.30 3.34 6.98
CA LEU A 145 -13.19 3.70 5.57
C LEU A 145 -14.45 4.45 5.13
N SER A 146 -14.30 5.48 4.28
CA SER A 146 -15.46 6.00 3.55
C SER A 146 -16.08 4.87 2.71
N THR A 147 -17.38 4.94 2.46
CA THR A 147 -18.08 3.92 1.65
C THR A 147 -17.38 3.65 0.31
N ARG A 148 -16.84 4.70 -0.31
CA ARG A 148 -16.10 4.59 -1.57
C ARG A 148 -14.74 3.90 -1.42
N ALA A 149 -14.01 4.25 -0.38
CA ALA A 149 -12.72 3.61 -0.07
C ALA A 149 -12.92 2.13 0.31
N ALA A 150 -13.96 1.82 1.06
CA ALA A 150 -14.34 0.44 1.36
C ALA A 150 -14.65 -0.35 0.09
N LEU A 151 -15.45 0.22 -0.82
CA LEU A 151 -15.76 -0.40 -2.10
C LEU A 151 -14.50 -0.68 -2.94
N MET A 152 -13.55 0.26 -2.96
CA MET A 152 -12.30 0.05 -3.71
C MET A 152 -11.41 -1.01 -3.07
N ARG A 153 -11.30 -1.02 -1.75
CA ARG A 153 -10.61 -2.09 -1.01
C ARG A 153 -11.20 -3.45 -1.35
N ASP A 154 -12.53 -3.57 -1.28
CA ASP A 154 -13.23 -4.83 -1.51
C ASP A 154 -13.09 -5.29 -2.97
N LEU A 155 -13.11 -4.37 -3.93
CA LEU A 155 -12.84 -4.66 -5.35
C LEU A 155 -11.40 -5.18 -5.56
N LEU A 156 -10.42 -4.55 -4.92
CA LEU A 156 -9.02 -4.96 -5.02
C LEU A 156 -8.83 -6.36 -4.38
N ALA A 157 -9.37 -6.58 -3.19
CA ALA A 157 -9.33 -7.87 -2.50
C ALA A 157 -9.97 -8.95 -3.37
N TRP A 158 -11.17 -8.69 -3.91
CA TRP A 158 -11.84 -9.61 -4.82
C TRP A 158 -10.98 -9.94 -6.05
N GLY A 159 -10.31 -8.93 -6.61
CA GLY A 159 -9.43 -9.11 -7.78
C GLY A 159 -8.25 -10.04 -7.50
N HIS A 160 -7.66 -9.97 -6.32
CA HIS A 160 -6.57 -10.86 -5.88
C HIS A 160 -7.07 -12.27 -5.55
N ASP A 161 -8.23 -12.39 -4.90
CA ASP A 161 -8.79 -13.67 -4.47
C ASP A 161 -9.40 -14.47 -5.64
N ASN A 162 -9.71 -13.81 -6.77
CA ASN A 162 -10.38 -14.41 -7.92
C ASN A 162 -9.59 -14.20 -9.24
N PRO A 163 -8.35 -14.71 -9.32
CA PRO A 163 -7.46 -14.42 -10.44
C PRO A 163 -7.94 -15.00 -11.79
N ASP A 164 -8.67 -16.10 -11.78
CA ASP A 164 -9.14 -16.82 -12.97
C ASP A 164 -10.61 -16.55 -13.33
N THR A 165 -11.36 -15.94 -12.42
CA THR A 165 -12.81 -15.70 -12.59
C THR A 165 -13.07 -14.70 -13.70
N PRO A 166 -14.01 -14.95 -14.65
CA PRO A 166 -14.37 -13.98 -15.69
C PRO A 166 -14.74 -12.62 -15.10
N ILE A 167 -14.18 -11.54 -15.65
CA ILE A 167 -14.47 -10.19 -15.19
C ILE A 167 -15.78 -9.72 -15.83
N SER A 168 -16.84 -9.68 -15.05
CA SER A 168 -18.17 -9.18 -15.45
C SER A 168 -18.62 -8.10 -14.46
N LEU A 169 -19.14 -6.98 -15.00
CA LEU A 169 -19.68 -5.92 -14.14
C LEU A 169 -20.92 -6.39 -13.35
N ASP A 170 -21.71 -7.29 -13.91
CA ASP A 170 -22.89 -7.82 -13.22
C ASP A 170 -22.48 -8.69 -12.02
N GLN A 171 -21.43 -9.49 -12.17
CA GLN A 171 -20.86 -10.25 -11.08
C GLN A 171 -20.28 -9.32 -9.99
N LEU A 172 -19.58 -8.27 -10.39
CA LEU A 172 -19.04 -7.30 -9.44
C LEU A 172 -20.16 -6.58 -8.67
N THR A 173 -21.26 -6.22 -9.32
CA THR A 173 -22.38 -5.55 -8.64
C THR A 173 -23.02 -6.45 -7.60
N SER A 174 -23.21 -7.74 -7.89
CA SER A 174 -23.78 -8.70 -6.94
C SER A 174 -22.81 -9.01 -5.79
N THR A 175 -21.53 -9.16 -6.09
CA THR A 175 -20.52 -9.52 -5.09
C THR A 175 -20.17 -8.36 -4.13
N LEU A 176 -20.09 -7.14 -4.67
CA LEU A 176 -19.72 -5.96 -3.90
C LEU A 176 -20.93 -5.19 -3.34
N PHE A 177 -22.13 -5.67 -3.58
CA PHE A 177 -23.38 -5.02 -3.15
C PHE A 177 -23.43 -3.53 -3.55
N ALA A 178 -22.93 -3.19 -4.73
CA ALA A 178 -22.82 -1.83 -5.22
C ALA A 178 -23.36 -1.70 -6.65
N SER A 179 -23.91 -0.53 -7.00
CA SER A 179 -24.39 -0.29 -8.34
C SER A 179 -23.23 -0.26 -9.36
N ARG A 180 -23.53 -0.60 -10.62
CA ARG A 180 -22.55 -0.51 -11.72
C ARG A 180 -21.92 0.89 -11.82
N SER A 181 -22.75 1.93 -11.70
CA SER A 181 -22.27 3.32 -11.73
C SER A 181 -21.34 3.65 -10.56
N SER A 182 -21.68 3.19 -9.36
CA SER A 182 -20.82 3.40 -8.16
C SER A 182 -19.44 2.75 -8.32
N ILE A 183 -19.40 1.52 -8.83
CA ILE A 183 -18.13 0.80 -9.06
C ILE A 183 -17.29 1.53 -10.12
N VAL A 184 -17.89 1.88 -11.26
CA VAL A 184 -17.19 2.56 -12.36
C VAL A 184 -16.69 3.93 -11.93
N GLN A 185 -17.51 4.71 -11.24
CA GLN A 185 -17.16 6.04 -10.78
C GLN A 185 -16.03 5.97 -9.73
N ALA A 186 -16.15 5.08 -8.75
CA ALA A 186 -15.13 4.90 -7.74
C ALA A 186 -13.77 4.49 -8.33
N CYS A 187 -13.74 3.56 -9.31
CA CYS A 187 -12.51 3.19 -10.01
C CYS A 187 -11.91 4.37 -10.78
N ARG A 188 -12.72 5.14 -11.51
CA ARG A 188 -12.23 6.29 -12.28
C ARG A 188 -11.68 7.38 -11.40
N GLU A 189 -12.33 7.68 -10.28
CA GLU A 189 -11.88 8.70 -9.34
C GLU A 189 -10.61 8.28 -8.55
N THR A 190 -10.48 6.97 -8.27
CA THR A 190 -9.34 6.47 -7.48
C THR A 190 -8.13 6.14 -8.36
N PHE A 191 -8.35 5.54 -9.53
CA PHE A 191 -7.29 4.97 -10.37
C PHE A 191 -7.23 5.56 -11.78
N GLY A 192 -8.16 6.44 -12.16
CA GLY A 192 -8.24 6.98 -13.52
C GLY A 192 -8.74 5.97 -14.59
N ILE A 193 -9.00 4.72 -14.21
CA ILE A 193 -9.35 3.62 -15.12
C ILE A 193 -10.64 2.92 -14.71
N GLY A 194 -11.24 2.15 -15.62
CA GLY A 194 -12.42 1.37 -15.31
C GLY A 194 -12.11 0.06 -14.56
N PRO A 195 -13.13 -0.55 -13.90
CA PRO A 195 -12.94 -1.74 -13.06
C PRO A 195 -12.40 -2.95 -13.81
N THR A 196 -12.84 -3.20 -15.05
CA THR A 196 -12.32 -4.31 -15.85
C THR A 196 -10.84 -4.14 -16.22
N THR A 197 -10.43 -2.90 -16.49
CA THR A 197 -9.02 -2.59 -16.75
C THR A 197 -8.18 -2.75 -15.49
N LEU A 198 -8.68 -2.27 -14.34
CA LEU A 198 -8.03 -2.42 -13.04
C LEU A 198 -7.81 -3.90 -12.70
N LEU A 199 -8.85 -4.72 -12.78
CA LEU A 199 -8.76 -6.15 -12.49
C LEU A 199 -7.82 -6.89 -13.45
N LYS A 200 -7.81 -6.49 -14.73
CA LYS A 200 -6.84 -7.01 -15.69
C LYS A 200 -5.39 -6.66 -15.30
N GLN A 201 -5.15 -5.43 -14.84
CA GLN A 201 -3.83 -5.01 -14.35
C GLN A 201 -3.39 -5.80 -13.12
N ILE A 202 -4.28 -6.05 -12.15
CA ILE A 202 -4.00 -6.91 -11.00
C ILE A 202 -3.52 -8.29 -11.47
N ARG A 203 -4.22 -8.92 -12.38
CA ARG A 203 -3.84 -10.23 -12.94
C ARG A 203 -2.50 -10.22 -13.66
N LEU A 204 -2.20 -9.16 -14.41
CA LEU A 204 -0.89 -9.00 -15.04
C LEU A 204 0.23 -8.90 -14.00
N HIS A 205 0.00 -8.19 -12.90
CA HIS A 205 0.95 -8.12 -11.79
C HIS A 205 1.15 -9.47 -11.11
N GLU A 206 0.09 -10.22 -10.84
CA GLU A 206 0.21 -11.58 -10.27
C GLU A 206 1.04 -12.50 -11.18
N VAL A 207 0.76 -12.50 -12.49
CA VAL A 207 1.57 -13.26 -13.46
C VAL A 207 3.02 -12.78 -13.43
N HIS A 208 3.26 -11.47 -13.39
CA HIS A 208 4.62 -10.93 -13.32
C HIS A 208 5.36 -11.38 -12.08
N GLN A 209 4.72 -11.38 -10.91
CA GLN A 209 5.31 -11.87 -9.67
C GLN A 209 5.66 -13.35 -9.76
N VAL A 210 4.78 -14.18 -10.30
CA VAL A 210 5.05 -15.61 -10.52
C VAL A 210 6.21 -15.82 -11.48
N LEU A 211 6.29 -15.03 -12.57
CA LEU A 211 7.38 -15.14 -13.54
C LEU A 211 8.73 -14.66 -12.97
N SER A 212 8.71 -13.65 -12.11
CA SER A 212 9.90 -13.02 -11.53
C SER A 212 10.47 -13.78 -10.33
N ASP A 213 9.63 -14.48 -9.56
CA ASP A 213 10.02 -15.13 -8.31
C ASP A 213 10.08 -16.67 -8.47
N PRO A 214 11.30 -17.27 -8.41
CA PRO A 214 11.44 -18.73 -8.44
C PRO A 214 10.71 -19.46 -7.30
N SER A 215 10.56 -18.82 -6.13
CA SER A 215 9.89 -19.45 -4.98
C SER A 215 8.40 -19.63 -5.24
N ARG A 216 7.74 -18.63 -5.82
CA ARG A 216 6.33 -18.70 -6.20
C ARG A 216 6.07 -19.74 -7.27
N ARG A 217 7.01 -19.94 -8.22
CA ARG A 217 6.89 -20.98 -9.25
C ARG A 217 7.01 -22.40 -8.71
N ARG A 218 7.77 -22.63 -7.64
CA ARG A 218 7.92 -23.97 -7.01
C ARG A 218 6.62 -24.52 -6.45
N HIS A 219 5.69 -23.65 -6.06
CA HIS A 219 4.37 -24.06 -5.58
C HIS A 219 3.40 -24.47 -6.71
N LEU A 220 3.77 -24.19 -7.95
CA LEU A 220 3.01 -24.65 -9.12
C LEU A 220 3.58 -26.02 -9.54
N ASN A 221 2.74 -27.04 -9.57
CA ASN A 221 3.15 -28.41 -9.94
C ASN A 221 3.85 -28.42 -11.33
N GLY A 222 5.12 -28.75 -11.34
CA GLY A 222 5.96 -28.71 -12.53
C GLY A 222 6.51 -27.29 -12.82
N TYR A 223 7.27 -27.17 -13.93
CA TYR A 223 7.73 -25.86 -14.43
C TYR A 223 6.76 -25.36 -15.52
N PRO A 224 5.66 -24.70 -15.13
CA PRO A 224 4.63 -24.34 -16.09
C PRO A 224 5.17 -23.35 -17.12
N SER A 225 4.68 -23.47 -18.36
CA SER A 225 4.98 -22.50 -19.42
C SER A 225 4.38 -21.13 -19.08
N VAL A 226 4.90 -20.07 -19.70
CA VAL A 226 4.32 -18.72 -19.58
C VAL A 226 2.82 -18.73 -19.90
N GLY A 227 2.39 -19.48 -20.93
CA GLY A 227 0.99 -19.60 -21.29
C GLY A 227 0.14 -20.31 -20.23
N ALA A 228 0.68 -21.35 -19.59
CA ALA A 228 0.00 -22.04 -18.49
C ALA A 228 -0.18 -21.11 -17.29
N ILE A 229 0.87 -20.36 -16.89
CA ILE A 229 0.78 -19.37 -15.82
C ILE A 229 -0.28 -18.30 -16.13
N ALA A 230 -0.26 -17.74 -17.37
CA ALA A 230 -1.26 -16.77 -17.79
C ALA A 230 -2.68 -17.36 -17.77
N GLY A 231 -2.85 -18.62 -18.15
CA GLY A 231 -4.13 -19.33 -18.08
C GLY A 231 -4.68 -19.45 -16.67
N LEU A 232 -3.84 -19.75 -15.68
CA LEU A 232 -4.21 -19.80 -14.25
C LEU A 232 -4.71 -18.43 -13.72
N HIS A 233 -4.37 -17.34 -14.40
CA HIS A 233 -4.81 -15.99 -14.08
C HIS A 233 -5.89 -15.46 -15.05
N GLY A 234 -6.60 -16.37 -15.72
CA GLY A 234 -7.76 -16.04 -16.54
C GLY A 234 -7.46 -15.44 -17.92
N PHE A 235 -6.22 -15.47 -18.39
CA PHE A 235 -5.87 -15.04 -19.75
C PHE A 235 -6.10 -16.17 -20.76
N LYS A 236 -7.18 -16.06 -21.53
CA LYS A 236 -7.56 -17.07 -22.54
C LYS A 236 -6.78 -16.96 -23.84
N SER A 237 -6.29 -15.76 -24.19
CA SER A 237 -5.57 -15.50 -25.45
C SER A 237 -4.10 -15.17 -25.18
N PRO A 238 -3.15 -16.04 -25.58
CA PRO A 238 -1.72 -15.79 -25.40
C PRO A 238 -1.23 -14.51 -26.09
N ASN A 239 -1.78 -14.18 -27.26
CA ASN A 239 -1.37 -12.99 -28.01
C ASN A 239 -1.83 -11.69 -27.33
N HIS A 240 -3.08 -11.65 -26.85
CA HIS A 240 -3.59 -10.49 -26.11
C HIS A 240 -2.84 -10.34 -24.79
N PHE A 241 -2.60 -11.44 -24.09
CA PHE A 241 -1.81 -11.43 -22.87
C PHE A 241 -0.40 -10.87 -23.10
N ALA A 242 0.33 -11.39 -24.09
CA ALA A 242 1.69 -10.94 -24.35
C ALA A 242 1.77 -9.44 -24.71
N ARG A 243 0.79 -8.96 -25.49
CA ARG A 243 0.67 -7.53 -25.82
C ARG A 243 0.41 -6.69 -24.58
N ASP A 244 -0.60 -7.05 -23.77
CA ASP A 244 -0.99 -6.30 -22.58
C ASP A 244 0.13 -6.32 -21.53
N TYR A 245 0.83 -7.45 -21.38
CA TYR A 245 1.99 -7.59 -20.50
C TYR A 245 3.14 -6.67 -20.95
N ARG A 246 3.46 -6.67 -22.26
CA ARG A 246 4.51 -5.80 -22.79
C ARG A 246 4.18 -4.31 -22.62
N LEU A 247 2.92 -3.92 -22.79
CA LEU A 247 2.48 -2.55 -22.56
C LEU A 247 2.65 -2.14 -21.10
N MET A 248 2.45 -3.07 -20.16
CA MET A 248 2.52 -2.78 -18.73
C MET A 248 3.94 -2.80 -18.17
N PHE A 249 4.77 -3.77 -18.60
CA PHE A 249 6.09 -4.01 -18.01
C PHE A 249 7.27 -3.65 -18.94
N GLY A 250 7.00 -3.17 -20.14
CA GLY A 250 8.03 -2.80 -21.12
C GLY A 250 8.78 -3.97 -21.73
N GLU A 251 8.48 -5.21 -21.32
CA GLU A 251 9.15 -6.42 -21.80
C GLU A 251 8.16 -7.59 -22.04
N LEU A 252 8.59 -8.57 -22.81
CA LEU A 252 7.78 -9.77 -23.03
C LEU A 252 7.84 -10.71 -21.79
N PRO A 253 6.77 -11.47 -21.49
CA PRO A 253 6.72 -12.39 -20.34
C PRO A 253 7.85 -13.42 -20.33
N ARG A 254 8.28 -13.89 -21.53
CA ARG A 254 9.41 -14.83 -21.65
C ARG A 254 10.72 -14.22 -21.20
N LYS A 255 10.93 -12.91 -21.44
CA LYS A 255 12.14 -12.21 -21.02
C LYS A 255 12.20 -12.08 -19.49
N THR A 256 11.09 -11.76 -18.85
CA THR A 256 10.97 -11.77 -17.39
C THR A 256 11.35 -13.14 -16.82
N LEU A 257 10.78 -14.21 -17.37
CA LEU A 257 11.07 -15.59 -16.92
C LEU A 257 12.54 -15.98 -17.14
N GLN A 258 13.14 -15.60 -18.27
CA GLN A 258 14.55 -15.89 -18.56
C GLN A 258 15.48 -15.17 -17.56
N ARG A 259 15.23 -13.89 -17.30
CA ARG A 259 15.99 -13.12 -16.31
C ARG A 259 15.93 -13.75 -14.92
N ALA A 260 14.74 -14.16 -14.48
CA ALA A 260 14.54 -14.80 -13.18
C ALA A 260 15.07 -16.24 -13.07
N ARG A 261 15.50 -16.85 -14.17
CA ARG A 261 16.22 -18.14 -14.18
C ARG A 261 17.73 -17.97 -14.17
N ALA A 262 18.21 -16.81 -14.57
CA ALA A 262 19.65 -16.49 -14.64
C ALA A 262 20.18 -15.84 -13.35
N ALA A 263 19.28 -15.33 -12.49
CA ALA A 263 19.58 -14.78 -11.18
C ALA A 263 19.53 -15.87 -10.10
#